data_3d6db8da4d5eb5d171eee3da63246f55
#
_entry.id   3d6db8da4d5eb5d171eee3da63246f55
#
_cell.length_a   1.000
_cell.length_b   1.000
_cell.length_c   1.000
_cell.angle_alpha   90.00
_cell.angle_beta   90.00
_cell.angle_gamma   90.00
#
_symmetry.space_group_name_H-M   'P 1'
#
loop_
_entity.id
_entity.type
_entity.pdbx_description
1 polymer ?
#
loop_
_entity_poly.entity_id
_entity_poly.type
_entity_poly.pdbx_seq_one_letter_code
_entity_poly.pdbx_strand_id
1 'polypeptide(L)'
;MQRTAGEAEFNKKNPLKEGQKEDAARAVARAKFGEQFSHDKMKGNIDQFVKLFGGAAGEVQTDFYATADQALYFSNGGAVRSWTGTLAGRLNKMTDPKALSEELYLSILTRRPTSAEITSVVQHLAAQKENRPNAIREIAWGLMTS
;
A
#
# COMPACT_ATOMS: atom_id res chain seq x y z
N MET A 1 1.22 4.12 7.17
CA MET A 1 2.68 4.03 7.29
C MET A 1 3.40 5.34 7.01
N GLN A 2 3.26 5.97 5.85
CA GLN A 2 3.93 7.24 5.53
C GLN A 2 3.51 8.39 6.46
N ARG A 3 2.22 8.49 6.80
CA ARG A 3 1.71 9.50 7.75
C ARG A 3 2.38 9.37 9.12
N THR A 4 2.47 8.17 9.66
CA THR A 4 3.13 7.90 10.95
C THR A 4 4.62 8.27 10.92
N ALA A 5 5.30 8.02 9.79
CA ALA A 5 6.69 8.44 9.60
C ALA A 5 6.81 9.98 9.55
N GLY A 6 5.87 10.67 8.89
CA GLY A 6 5.80 12.13 8.88
C GLY A 6 5.54 12.72 10.28
N GLU A 7 4.63 12.12 11.04
CA GLU A 7 4.36 12.54 12.42
C GLU A 7 5.59 12.36 13.34
N ALA A 8 6.35 11.26 13.16
CA ALA A 8 7.60 11.04 13.87
C ALA A 8 8.67 12.08 13.49
N GLU A 9 8.77 12.42 12.20
CA GLU A 9 9.68 13.46 11.72
C GLU A 9 9.31 14.85 12.26
N PHE A 10 7.99 15.17 12.34
CA PHE A 10 7.51 16.38 13.01
C PHE A 10 7.94 16.47 14.46
N ASN A 11 7.78 15.37 15.22
CA ASN A 11 8.16 15.32 16.63
C ASN A 11 9.68 15.48 16.83
N LYS A 12 10.49 14.93 15.90
CA LYS A 12 11.93 15.09 15.91
C LYS A 12 12.37 16.54 15.67
N LYS A 13 11.69 17.25 14.75
CA LYS A 13 11.97 18.65 14.44
C LYS A 13 11.44 19.60 15.49
N ASN A 14 10.38 19.23 16.19
CA ASN A 14 9.68 20.03 17.19
C ASN A 14 9.55 19.22 18.49
N PRO A 15 10.63 18.98 19.23
CA PRO A 15 10.55 18.20 20.48
C PRO A 15 9.73 18.94 21.53
N LEU A 16 8.95 18.18 22.31
CA LEU A 16 8.33 18.72 23.53
C LEU A 16 9.39 18.89 24.61
N LYS A 17 9.25 19.95 25.40
CA LYS A 17 10.08 20.13 26.61
C LYS A 17 9.68 19.08 27.66
N GLU A 18 10.64 18.76 28.54
CA GLU A 18 10.40 17.82 29.61
C GLU A 18 9.19 18.25 30.46
N GLY A 19 8.24 17.33 30.68
CA GLY A 19 6.98 17.60 31.39
C GLY A 19 5.88 18.33 30.57
N GLN A 20 6.18 18.76 29.34
CA GLN A 20 5.19 19.41 28.47
C GLN A 20 4.27 18.38 27.82
N LYS A 21 2.95 18.55 27.94
CA LYS A 21 1.95 17.77 27.23
C LYS A 21 1.66 18.39 25.86
N GLU A 22 1.34 17.53 24.88
CA GLU A 22 0.88 17.99 23.57
C GLU A 22 -0.47 18.69 23.71
N ASP A 23 -0.57 19.92 23.20
CA ASP A 23 -1.83 20.64 23.07
C ASP A 23 -2.58 20.30 21.78
N ALA A 24 -3.83 20.71 21.68
CA ALA A 24 -4.67 20.45 20.51
C ALA A 24 -4.11 21.08 19.22
N ALA A 25 -3.53 22.27 19.31
CA ALA A 25 -2.97 22.98 18.16
C ALA A 25 -1.75 22.23 17.59
N ARG A 26 -0.87 21.72 18.47
CA ARG A 26 0.27 20.91 18.07
C ARG A 26 -0.16 19.57 17.48
N ALA A 27 -1.18 18.91 18.04
CA ALA A 27 -1.69 17.64 17.51
C ALA A 27 -2.21 17.82 16.07
N VAL A 28 -2.95 18.91 15.80
CA VAL A 28 -3.42 19.26 14.46
C VAL A 28 -2.24 19.57 13.51
N ALA A 29 -1.25 20.33 13.96
CA ALA A 29 -0.07 20.65 13.15
C ALA A 29 0.74 19.38 12.80
N ARG A 30 0.92 18.48 13.75
CA ARG A 30 1.57 17.17 13.55
C ARG A 30 0.83 16.31 12.54
N ALA A 31 -0.50 16.20 12.67
CA ALA A 31 -1.33 15.44 11.75
C ALA A 31 -1.24 16.00 10.32
N LYS A 32 -1.35 17.32 10.16
CA LYS A 32 -1.24 18.02 8.88
C LYS A 32 0.14 17.85 8.24
N PHE A 33 1.20 17.93 9.04
CA PHE A 33 2.56 17.66 8.57
C PHE A 33 2.71 16.21 8.10
N GLY A 34 2.15 15.25 8.84
CA GLY A 34 2.16 13.83 8.47
C GLY A 34 1.44 13.56 7.14
N GLU A 35 0.33 14.24 6.89
CA GLU A 35 -0.40 14.16 5.62
C GLU A 35 0.41 14.74 4.46
N GLN A 36 0.96 15.94 4.62
CA GLN A 36 1.80 16.57 3.60
C GLN A 36 3.05 15.74 3.30
N PHE A 37 3.73 15.25 4.33
CA PHE A 37 4.89 14.37 4.19
C PHE A 37 4.55 13.10 3.38
N SER A 38 3.38 12.50 3.66
CA SER A 38 2.90 11.32 2.91
C SER A 38 2.66 11.64 1.45
N HIS A 39 2.00 12.75 1.17
CA HIS A 39 1.74 13.24 -0.17
C HIS A 39 3.04 13.47 -0.95
N ASP A 40 3.99 14.19 -0.34
CA ASP A 40 5.28 14.51 -0.99
C ASP A 40 6.10 13.24 -1.29
N LYS A 41 6.05 12.24 -0.40
CA LYS A 41 6.71 10.94 -0.63
C LYS A 41 6.05 10.12 -1.73
N MET A 42 4.76 10.29 -1.95
CA MET A 42 4.02 9.54 -2.99
C MET A 42 3.95 10.28 -4.32
N LYS A 43 4.23 11.60 -4.35
CA LYS A 43 4.04 12.45 -5.52
C LYS A 43 4.64 11.86 -6.79
N GLY A 44 5.91 11.42 -6.75
CA GLY A 44 6.56 10.84 -7.93
C GLY A 44 5.87 9.58 -8.47
N ASN A 45 5.35 8.74 -7.58
CA ASN A 45 4.60 7.54 -7.98
C ASN A 45 3.21 7.92 -8.52
N ILE A 46 2.55 8.92 -7.93
CA ILE A 46 1.26 9.45 -8.41
C ILE A 46 1.44 10.04 -9.80
N ASP A 47 2.44 10.90 -10.00
CA ASP A 47 2.73 11.53 -11.29
C ASP A 47 3.01 10.47 -12.38
N GLN A 48 3.78 9.44 -12.04
CA GLN A 48 4.05 8.32 -12.96
C GLN A 48 2.79 7.53 -13.28
N PHE A 49 1.95 7.25 -12.28
CA PHE A 49 0.70 6.53 -12.47
C PHE A 49 -0.27 7.34 -13.34
N VAL A 50 -0.43 8.63 -13.06
CA VAL A 50 -1.27 9.53 -13.87
C VAL A 50 -0.78 9.60 -15.33
N LYS A 51 0.54 9.66 -15.55
CA LYS A 51 1.12 9.65 -16.90
C LYS A 51 0.81 8.35 -17.66
N LEU A 52 0.77 7.20 -16.98
CA LEU A 52 0.53 5.91 -17.62
C LEU A 52 -0.95 5.59 -17.81
N PHE A 53 -1.80 6.04 -16.88
CA PHE A 53 -3.22 5.61 -16.81
C PHE A 53 -4.21 6.77 -16.91
N GLY A 54 -3.76 8.02 -16.79
CA GLY A 54 -4.59 9.21 -16.94
C GLY A 54 -4.93 9.45 -18.42
N GLY A 55 -6.22 9.67 -18.73
CA GLY A 55 -6.65 10.18 -20.01
C GLY A 55 -6.32 11.67 -20.18
N ALA A 56 -6.32 12.17 -21.42
CA ALA A 56 -6.21 13.59 -21.68
C ALA A 56 -7.43 14.34 -21.09
N ALA A 57 -7.18 15.53 -20.52
CA ALA A 57 -8.25 16.31 -19.91
C ALA A 57 -9.31 16.68 -20.99
N GLY A 58 -10.57 16.31 -20.74
CA GLY A 58 -11.69 16.58 -21.64
C GLY A 58 -11.98 15.50 -22.68
N GLU A 59 -11.18 14.44 -22.75
CA GLU A 59 -11.50 13.28 -23.61
C GLU A 59 -12.37 12.27 -22.84
N VAL A 60 -13.43 11.81 -23.49
CA VAL A 60 -14.26 10.71 -22.99
C VAL A 60 -13.48 9.42 -23.20
N GLN A 61 -13.13 8.75 -22.15
CA GLN A 61 -12.44 7.46 -22.19
C GLN A 61 -13.48 6.37 -22.53
N THR A 62 -13.66 6.11 -23.82
CA THR A 62 -14.66 5.14 -24.31
C THR A 62 -14.15 3.69 -24.21
N ASP A 63 -12.85 3.49 -24.37
CA ASP A 63 -12.24 2.15 -24.33
C ASP A 63 -10.91 2.17 -23.56
N PHE A 64 -10.73 1.18 -22.69
CA PHE A 64 -9.48 0.95 -22.01
C PHE A 64 -8.65 -0.11 -22.74
N TYR A 65 -7.61 0.33 -23.43
CA TYR A 65 -6.63 -0.57 -24.02
C TYR A 65 -5.37 -0.58 -23.16
N ALA A 66 -5.07 -1.75 -22.58
CA ALA A 66 -3.83 -1.92 -21.84
C ALA A 66 -2.62 -1.77 -22.77
N THR A 67 -1.71 -0.86 -22.43
CA THR A 67 -0.46 -0.67 -23.18
C THR A 67 0.67 -1.54 -22.61
N ALA A 68 1.70 -1.80 -23.42
CA ALA A 68 2.89 -2.51 -22.96
C ALA A 68 3.56 -1.80 -21.77
N ASP A 69 3.59 -0.47 -21.76
CA ASP A 69 4.17 0.32 -20.67
C ASP A 69 3.39 0.16 -19.36
N GLN A 70 2.05 0.07 -19.44
CA GLN A 70 1.20 -0.19 -18.27
C GLN A 70 1.45 -1.60 -17.72
N ALA A 71 1.55 -2.62 -18.58
CA ALA A 71 1.86 -3.98 -18.17
C ALA A 71 3.27 -4.08 -17.55
N LEU A 72 4.26 -3.42 -18.14
CA LEU A 72 5.63 -3.35 -17.62
C LEU A 72 5.71 -2.59 -16.28
N TYR A 73 4.88 -1.57 -16.07
CA TYR A 73 4.82 -0.88 -14.79
C TYR A 73 4.41 -1.82 -13.66
N PHE A 74 3.40 -2.65 -13.86
CA PHE A 74 2.97 -3.62 -12.84
C PHE A 74 3.95 -4.78 -12.68
N SER A 75 4.52 -5.31 -13.76
CA SER A 75 5.43 -6.46 -13.68
C SER A 75 6.82 -6.09 -13.15
N ASN A 76 7.37 -4.93 -13.54
CA ASN A 76 8.75 -4.55 -13.24
C ASN A 76 8.88 -3.27 -12.41
N GLY A 77 7.79 -2.57 -12.13
CA GLY A 77 7.80 -1.28 -11.45
C GLY A 77 8.36 -1.38 -10.02
N GLY A 78 9.40 -0.60 -9.72
CA GLY A 78 10.00 -0.53 -8.39
C GLY A 78 8.99 -0.08 -7.31
N ALA A 79 8.03 0.78 -7.67
CA ALA A 79 6.94 1.21 -6.79
C ALA A 79 6.04 0.03 -6.37
N VAL A 80 5.57 -0.76 -7.35
CA VAL A 80 4.71 -1.94 -7.10
C VAL A 80 5.44 -2.97 -6.23
N ARG A 81 6.73 -3.23 -6.53
CA ARG A 81 7.57 -4.11 -5.70
C ARG A 81 7.71 -3.61 -4.27
N SER A 82 7.89 -2.31 -4.08
CA SER A 82 8.00 -1.69 -2.76
C SER A 82 6.69 -1.80 -1.97
N TRP A 83 5.55 -1.55 -2.62
CA TRP A 83 4.24 -1.62 -1.98
C TRP A 83 3.88 -3.05 -1.57
N THR A 84 4.04 -4.01 -2.48
CA THR A 84 3.78 -5.43 -2.18
C THR A 84 4.74 -5.97 -1.13
N GLY A 85 6.01 -5.57 -1.13
CA GLY A 85 6.98 -5.92 -0.10
C GLY A 85 6.63 -5.35 1.27
N THR A 86 6.21 -4.09 1.33
CA THR A 86 5.77 -3.42 2.57
C THR A 86 4.51 -4.09 3.13
N LEU A 87 3.54 -4.39 2.27
CA LEU A 87 2.32 -5.10 2.65
C LEU A 87 2.64 -6.50 3.18
N ALA A 88 3.48 -7.26 2.47
CA ALA A 88 3.91 -8.59 2.89
C ALA A 88 4.62 -8.57 4.24
N GLY A 89 5.51 -7.61 4.50
CA GLY A 89 6.18 -7.45 5.78
C GLY A 89 5.22 -7.18 6.94
N ARG A 90 4.13 -6.43 6.69
CA ARG A 90 3.07 -6.17 7.67
C ARG A 90 2.23 -7.43 7.91
N LEU A 91 1.77 -8.09 6.86
CA LEU A 91 0.88 -9.25 6.95
C LEU A 91 1.59 -10.51 7.44
N ASN A 92 2.89 -10.62 7.24
CA ASN A 92 3.67 -11.77 7.73
C ASN A 92 3.64 -11.93 9.25
N LYS A 93 3.31 -10.86 10.00
CA LYS A 93 3.13 -10.89 11.45
C LYS A 93 1.80 -11.52 11.90
N MET A 94 0.86 -11.70 10.99
CA MET A 94 -0.43 -12.30 11.27
C MET A 94 -0.32 -13.83 11.23
N THR A 95 -0.68 -14.48 12.30
CA THR A 95 -0.59 -15.95 12.43
C THR A 95 -1.80 -16.66 11.85
N ASP A 96 -2.99 -16.05 11.91
CA ASP A 96 -4.22 -16.61 11.35
C ASP A 96 -4.29 -16.37 9.83
N PRO A 97 -4.25 -17.42 9.00
CA PRO A 97 -4.30 -17.29 7.55
C PRO A 97 -5.62 -16.72 7.02
N LYS A 98 -6.73 -16.93 7.73
CA LYS A 98 -8.03 -16.39 7.33
C LYS A 98 -8.06 -14.89 7.54
N ALA A 99 -7.66 -14.40 8.70
CA ALA A 99 -7.55 -12.98 8.99
C ALA A 99 -6.54 -12.30 8.04
N LEU A 100 -5.43 -12.96 7.71
CA LEU A 100 -4.47 -12.48 6.72
C LEU A 100 -5.12 -12.34 5.34
N SER A 101 -5.92 -13.33 4.92
CA SER A 101 -6.63 -13.28 3.63
C SER A 101 -7.59 -12.10 3.56
N GLU A 102 -8.38 -11.88 4.63
CA GLU A 102 -9.30 -10.73 4.70
C GLU A 102 -8.56 -9.40 4.60
N GLU A 103 -7.49 -9.23 5.37
CA GLU A 103 -6.69 -7.99 5.38
C GLU A 103 -5.99 -7.75 4.03
N LEU A 104 -5.54 -8.81 3.36
CA LEU A 104 -4.92 -8.74 2.03
C LEU A 104 -5.91 -8.23 0.99
N TYR A 105 -7.12 -8.81 0.94
CA TYR A 105 -8.18 -8.41 0.01
C TYR A 105 -8.70 -7.00 0.29
N LEU A 106 -8.89 -6.64 1.55
CA LEU A 106 -9.29 -5.28 1.94
C LEU A 106 -8.23 -4.25 1.56
N SER A 107 -6.95 -4.59 1.71
CA SER A 107 -5.84 -3.67 1.41
C SER A 107 -5.68 -3.39 -0.10
N ILE A 108 -6.02 -4.35 -0.96
CA ILE A 108 -5.78 -4.26 -2.41
C ILE A 108 -7.07 -3.99 -3.18
N LEU A 109 -8.12 -4.77 -2.90
CA LEU A 109 -9.37 -4.76 -3.66
C LEU A 109 -10.52 -4.03 -2.94
N THR A 110 -10.29 -3.53 -1.72
CA THR A 110 -11.29 -2.83 -0.88
C THR A 110 -12.58 -3.64 -0.63
N ARG A 111 -12.52 -4.97 -0.80
CA ARG A 111 -13.62 -5.90 -0.53
C ARG A 111 -13.14 -7.10 0.30
N ARG A 112 -14.07 -7.80 0.90
CA ARG A 112 -13.77 -9.07 1.57
C ARG A 112 -13.62 -10.21 0.55
N PRO A 113 -12.74 -11.20 0.81
CA PRO A 113 -12.62 -12.39 0.00
C PRO A 113 -13.85 -13.31 0.18
N THR A 114 -14.16 -14.06 -0.85
CA THR A 114 -15.08 -15.20 -0.79
C THR A 114 -14.43 -16.39 -0.08
N SER A 115 -15.22 -17.39 0.31
CA SER A 115 -14.69 -18.61 0.93
C SER A 115 -13.71 -19.35 0.01
N ALA A 116 -13.94 -19.36 -1.29
CA ALA A 116 -13.05 -19.98 -2.27
C ALA A 116 -11.70 -19.24 -2.35
N GLU A 117 -11.73 -17.91 -2.35
CA GLU A 117 -10.52 -17.08 -2.35
C GLU A 117 -9.70 -17.24 -1.07
N ILE A 118 -10.35 -17.32 0.09
CA ILE A 118 -9.68 -17.63 1.36
C ILE A 118 -8.97 -18.99 1.26
N THR A 119 -9.67 -20.02 0.74
CA THR A 119 -9.10 -21.36 0.58
C THR A 119 -7.87 -21.32 -0.32
N SER A 120 -7.93 -20.60 -1.44
CA SER A 120 -6.80 -20.47 -2.37
C SER A 120 -5.60 -19.79 -1.71
N VAL A 121 -5.81 -18.70 -0.96
CA VAL A 121 -4.74 -18.02 -0.22
C VAL A 121 -4.11 -18.95 0.81
N VAL A 122 -4.93 -19.65 1.61
CA VAL A 122 -4.44 -20.58 2.63
C VAL A 122 -3.61 -21.71 2.02
N GLN A 123 -4.06 -22.28 0.91
CA GLN A 123 -3.33 -23.32 0.19
C GLN A 123 -1.98 -22.81 -0.35
N HIS A 124 -1.96 -21.64 -0.96
CA HIS A 124 -0.72 -21.04 -1.46
C HIS A 124 0.28 -20.77 -0.33
N LEU A 125 -0.17 -20.20 0.79
CA LEU A 125 0.68 -19.98 1.96
C LEU A 125 1.21 -21.29 2.56
N ALA A 126 0.39 -22.34 2.56
CA ALA A 126 0.79 -23.66 3.04
C ALA A 126 1.83 -24.34 2.14
N ALA A 127 1.74 -24.13 0.83
CA ALA A 127 2.70 -24.66 -0.15
C ALA A 127 4.07 -23.98 -0.04
N GLN A 128 4.12 -22.69 0.36
CA GLN A 128 5.35 -21.90 0.44
C GLN A 128 5.73 -21.52 1.88
N LYS A 129 5.62 -22.44 2.82
CA LYS A 129 5.87 -22.22 4.26
C LYS A 129 7.24 -21.61 4.55
N GLU A 130 8.28 -22.07 3.85
CA GLU A 130 9.66 -21.64 4.06
C GLU A 130 9.91 -20.20 3.61
N ASN A 131 9.10 -19.68 2.67
CA ASN A 131 9.22 -18.34 2.15
C ASN A 131 7.89 -17.57 2.19
N ARG A 132 7.25 -17.61 3.35
CA ARG A 132 5.93 -16.99 3.58
C ARG A 132 5.84 -15.51 3.19
N PRO A 133 6.83 -14.65 3.47
CA PRO A 133 6.77 -13.25 3.01
C PRO A 133 6.71 -13.13 1.49
N ASN A 134 7.43 -13.98 0.76
CA ASN A 134 7.38 -14.01 -0.69
C ASN A 134 6.04 -14.51 -1.21
N ALA A 135 5.47 -15.55 -0.61
CA ALA A 135 4.14 -16.05 -0.95
C ALA A 135 3.06 -14.96 -0.80
N ILE A 136 3.09 -14.19 0.31
CA ILE A 136 2.18 -13.05 0.50
C ILE A 136 2.39 -11.98 -0.59
N ARG A 137 3.63 -11.68 -0.96
CA ARG A 137 3.95 -10.73 -2.01
C ARG A 137 3.44 -11.17 -3.38
N GLU A 138 3.57 -12.45 -3.70
CA GLU A 138 3.07 -13.04 -4.95
C GLU A 138 1.54 -12.95 -5.04
N ILE A 139 0.83 -13.29 -3.96
CA ILE A 139 -0.63 -13.15 -3.91
C ILE A 139 -1.01 -11.67 -4.08
N ALA A 140 -0.34 -10.76 -3.34
CA ALA A 140 -0.59 -9.34 -3.44
C ALA A 140 -0.41 -8.82 -4.88
N TRP A 141 0.66 -9.23 -5.55
CA TRP A 141 0.91 -8.90 -6.94
C TRP A 141 -0.16 -9.46 -7.88
N GLY A 142 -0.53 -10.72 -7.71
CA GLY A 142 -1.61 -11.34 -8.49
C GLY A 142 -2.95 -10.61 -8.35
N LEU A 143 -3.31 -10.18 -7.13
CA LEU A 143 -4.54 -9.41 -6.88
C LEU A 143 -4.50 -7.99 -7.49
N MET A 144 -3.32 -7.39 -7.61
CA MET A 144 -3.17 -6.07 -8.26
C MET A 144 -3.24 -6.13 -9.78
N THR A 145 -3.07 -7.33 -10.36
CA THR A 145 -3.01 -7.53 -11.81
C THR A 145 -4.20 -8.31 -12.38
N SER A 146 -5.17 -8.69 -11.51
CA SER A 146 -6.38 -9.45 -11.88
C SER A 146 -7.51 -8.59 -12.44
#